data_e00a5bc31c1d80571b59f70e446d605b
#
_entry.id   e00a5bc31c1d80571b59f70e446d605b
#
_cell.length_a   1.000
_cell.length_b   1.000
_cell.length_c   1.000
_cell.angle_alpha   90.00
_cell.angle_beta   90.00
_cell.angle_gamma   90.00
#
_symmetry.space_group_name_H-M   'P 1'
#
loop_
_entity.id
_entity.type
_entity.pdbx_description
1 polymer ?
#
loop_
_entity_poly.entity_id
_entity_poly.type
_entity_poly.pdbx_seq_one_letter_code
_entity_poly.pdbx_strand_id
1 'polypeptide(L)'
;MDVKKYLPIVNKVKDPSKNFPKAMMALAIMVMISAILGTFAMALMFDPKVVNNNLNEYISNGAYMAFQRLGEYYHVGGLFMYIYSWCNVIGQFSTLVISIDAPLRMLLGSKEAKNFIPKKLLKVNKHGAYINGIWMVVILSGGLIAAQALLPDAQAVMAQLVKLNSTTMPMRYLWVFAAYIALRKHQTKFDTSYQMTKNQGLAYTAGIWCFIVTAACCILGIYSPDPFTLFLNIITPIILIALRLILPAIKKKEDGNNSLMD
;
A
#
# COMPACT_ATOMS: atom_id res chain seq x y z
N MET A 1 -26.16 12.61 -4.63
CA MET A 1 -25.53 11.39 -4.10
C MET A 1 -24.44 11.85 -3.12
N ASP A 2 -24.65 11.70 -1.82
CA ASP A 2 -23.78 12.29 -0.79
C ASP A 2 -22.45 11.53 -0.71
N VAL A 3 -21.41 12.05 -1.35
CA VAL A 3 -20.03 11.53 -1.31
C VAL A 3 -19.48 11.49 0.12
N LYS A 4 -20.02 12.32 1.02
CA LYS A 4 -19.66 12.37 2.45
C LYS A 4 -19.84 11.06 3.21
N LYS A 5 -20.66 10.13 2.71
CA LYS A 5 -21.00 8.88 3.41
C LYS A 5 -19.99 7.74 3.16
N TYR A 6 -19.04 7.91 2.23
CA TYR A 6 -18.16 6.84 1.77
C TYR A 6 -16.67 7.02 2.09
N LEU A 7 -16.27 8.15 2.69
CA LEU A 7 -14.89 8.40 3.09
C LEU A 7 -14.81 8.56 4.61
N PRO A 8 -14.63 7.48 5.37
CA PRO A 8 -14.72 7.49 6.83
C PRO A 8 -13.70 8.42 7.52
N ILE A 9 -12.59 8.73 6.85
CA ILE A 9 -11.54 9.61 7.39
C ILE A 9 -11.80 11.07 7.05
N VAL A 10 -12.25 11.38 5.83
CA VAL A 10 -12.49 12.77 5.35
C VAL A 10 -13.59 13.44 6.15
N ASN A 11 -14.61 12.69 6.59
CA ASN A 11 -15.71 13.25 7.40
C ASN A 11 -15.28 13.70 8.82
N LYS A 12 -14.12 13.26 9.30
CA LYS A 12 -13.57 13.65 10.61
C LYS A 12 -12.68 14.90 10.54
N VAL A 13 -12.36 15.36 9.33
CA VAL A 13 -11.53 16.55 9.11
C VAL A 13 -12.40 17.81 9.12
N LYS A 14 -11.99 18.84 9.88
CA LYS A 14 -12.63 20.14 9.86
C LYS A 14 -12.38 20.80 8.50
N ASP A 15 -13.44 21.27 7.83
CA ASP A 15 -13.40 21.86 6.47
C ASP A 15 -12.62 20.97 5.46
N PRO A 16 -13.11 19.75 5.17
CA PRO A 16 -12.37 18.77 4.39
C PRO A 16 -12.02 19.24 2.98
N SER A 17 -12.83 20.11 2.38
CA SER A 17 -12.58 20.68 1.04
C SER A 17 -11.31 21.53 0.96
N LYS A 18 -10.88 22.15 2.06
CA LYS A 18 -9.70 23.03 2.13
C LYS A 18 -8.52 22.32 2.82
N ASN A 19 -8.77 21.69 3.96
CA ASN A 19 -7.71 21.16 4.81
C ASN A 19 -7.15 19.83 4.31
N PHE A 20 -7.98 18.97 3.73
CA PHE A 20 -7.53 17.67 3.21
C PHE A 20 -6.54 17.84 2.04
N PRO A 21 -6.79 18.67 1.00
CA PRO A 21 -5.82 18.89 -0.06
C PRO A 21 -4.50 19.51 0.42
N LYS A 22 -4.56 20.45 1.37
CA LYS A 22 -3.35 21.06 1.95
C LYS A 22 -2.51 20.03 2.69
N ALA A 23 -3.15 19.18 3.50
CA ALA A 23 -2.47 18.12 4.22
C ALA A 23 -1.83 17.11 3.26
N MET A 24 -2.50 16.76 2.16
CA MET A 24 -1.96 15.85 1.14
C MET A 24 -0.76 16.46 0.41
N MET A 25 -0.79 17.77 0.08
CA MET A 25 0.36 18.45 -0.51
C MET A 25 1.54 18.52 0.45
N ALA A 26 1.31 18.87 1.71
CA ALA A 26 2.36 18.90 2.74
C ALA A 26 2.98 17.52 2.92
N LEU A 27 2.16 16.47 2.96
CA LEU A 27 2.63 15.08 3.04
C LEU A 27 3.47 14.71 1.82
N ALA A 28 3.03 15.05 0.60
CA ALA A 28 3.77 14.74 -0.62
C ALA A 28 5.15 15.42 -0.64
N ILE A 29 5.23 16.70 -0.25
CA ILE A 29 6.50 17.44 -0.15
C ILE A 29 7.40 16.80 0.90
N MET A 30 6.87 16.50 2.08
CA MET A 30 7.62 15.88 3.17
C MET A 30 8.19 14.51 2.75
N VAL A 31 7.39 13.66 2.11
CA VAL A 31 7.83 12.36 1.60
C VAL A 31 8.91 12.51 0.53
N MET A 32 8.75 13.47 -0.39
CA MET A 32 9.74 13.73 -1.45
C MET A 32 11.09 14.15 -0.84
N ILE A 33 11.08 15.12 0.08
CA ILE A 33 12.29 15.60 0.75
C ILE A 33 12.95 14.45 1.54
N SER A 34 12.16 13.70 2.31
CA SER A 34 12.67 12.57 3.10
C SER A 34 13.27 11.47 2.22
N ALA A 35 12.66 11.17 1.07
CA ALA A 35 13.17 10.18 0.13
C ALA A 35 14.50 10.61 -0.48
N ILE A 36 14.62 11.88 -0.92
CA ILE A 36 15.86 12.42 -1.50
C ILE A 36 16.97 12.42 -0.47
N LEU A 37 16.72 13.00 0.72
CA LEU A 37 17.72 13.09 1.78
C LEU A 37 18.12 11.71 2.29
N GLY A 38 17.14 10.80 2.48
CA GLY A 38 17.42 9.44 2.92
C GLY A 38 18.26 8.65 1.93
N THR A 39 17.92 8.71 0.63
CA THR A 39 18.71 8.04 -0.41
C THR A 39 20.12 8.61 -0.52
N PHE A 40 20.26 9.93 -0.44
CA PHE A 40 21.55 10.60 -0.47
C PHE A 40 22.42 10.21 0.74
N ALA A 41 21.83 10.21 1.95
CA ALA A 41 22.53 9.78 3.17
C ALA A 41 23.00 8.32 3.05
N MET A 42 22.15 7.42 2.57
CA MET A 42 22.53 6.02 2.36
C MET A 42 23.66 5.87 1.33
N ALA A 43 23.62 6.62 0.23
CA ALA A 43 24.64 6.60 -0.79
C ALA A 43 26.01 7.09 -0.28
N LEU A 44 26.04 8.03 0.66
CA LEU A 44 27.27 8.49 1.31
C LEU A 44 27.82 7.48 2.33
N MET A 45 26.98 6.67 2.95
CA MET A 45 27.39 5.74 4.02
C MET A 45 27.85 4.38 3.52
N PHE A 46 27.40 3.95 2.34
CA PHE A 46 27.63 2.60 1.83
C PHE A 46 28.32 2.60 0.47
N ASP A 47 29.34 1.75 0.32
CA ASP A 47 29.98 1.51 -0.96
C ASP A 47 29.01 0.71 -1.88
N PRO A 48 28.72 1.20 -3.10
CA PRO A 48 27.83 0.54 -4.04
C PRO A 48 28.23 -0.91 -4.38
N LYS A 49 29.54 -1.20 -4.40
CA LYS A 49 30.05 -2.56 -4.69
C LYS A 49 29.68 -3.54 -3.57
N VAL A 50 29.80 -3.10 -2.32
CA VAL A 50 29.44 -3.93 -1.15
C VAL A 50 27.94 -4.16 -1.08
N VAL A 51 27.14 -3.14 -1.38
CA VAL A 51 25.68 -3.23 -1.44
C VAL A 51 25.23 -4.23 -2.52
N ASN A 52 25.83 -4.17 -3.72
CA ASN A 52 25.46 -5.08 -4.81
C ASN A 52 25.74 -6.54 -4.50
N ASN A 53 26.82 -6.83 -3.76
CA ASN A 53 27.18 -8.19 -3.40
C ASN A 53 26.25 -8.79 -2.33
N ASN A 54 25.65 -7.95 -1.46
CA ASN A 54 24.78 -8.36 -0.35
C ASN A 54 23.43 -7.67 -0.40
N LEU A 55 22.84 -7.52 -1.59
CA LEU A 55 21.64 -6.71 -1.83
C LEU A 55 20.46 -7.09 -0.93
N ASN A 56 20.23 -8.38 -0.70
CA ASN A 56 19.11 -8.85 0.12
C ASN A 56 19.25 -8.41 1.59
N GLU A 57 20.46 -8.44 2.13
CA GLU A 57 20.75 -7.98 3.49
C GLU A 57 20.55 -6.46 3.61
N TYR A 58 21.01 -5.68 2.64
CA TYR A 58 20.84 -4.23 2.64
C TYR A 58 19.39 -3.81 2.43
N ILE A 59 18.61 -4.53 1.64
CA ILE A 59 17.17 -4.28 1.50
C ILE A 59 16.44 -4.52 2.83
N SER A 60 16.83 -5.55 3.59
CA SER A 60 16.17 -5.92 4.84
C SER A 60 16.64 -5.09 6.03
N ASN A 61 17.95 -4.86 6.14
CA ASN A 61 18.60 -4.32 7.34
C ASN A 61 19.37 -3.01 7.12
N GLY A 62 19.38 -2.46 5.90
CA GLY A 62 20.23 -1.32 5.54
C GLY A 62 20.06 -0.10 6.43
N ALA A 63 18.83 0.21 6.87
CA ALA A 63 18.58 1.31 7.78
C ALA A 63 19.21 1.08 9.17
N TYR A 64 19.11 -0.13 9.72
CA TYR A 64 19.74 -0.49 10.99
C TYR A 64 21.27 -0.39 10.90
N MET A 65 21.86 -0.89 9.81
CA MET A 65 23.30 -0.80 9.54
C MET A 65 23.78 0.63 9.40
N ALA A 66 22.97 1.52 8.80
CA ALA A 66 23.29 2.95 8.70
C ALA A 66 23.36 3.60 10.08
N PHE A 67 22.38 3.36 10.93
CA PHE A 67 22.39 3.92 12.30
C PHE A 67 23.47 3.30 13.19
N GLN A 68 23.83 2.03 12.96
CA GLN A 68 24.97 1.41 13.62
C GLN A 68 26.28 2.12 13.23
N ARG A 69 26.56 2.29 11.93
CA ARG A 69 27.75 3.01 11.45
C ARG A 69 27.81 4.45 11.96
N LEU A 70 26.65 5.11 12.01
CA LEU A 70 26.57 6.46 12.57
C LEU A 70 26.99 6.49 14.05
N GLY A 71 26.55 5.50 14.83
CA GLY A 71 26.95 5.36 16.23
C GLY A 71 28.43 5.07 16.41
N GLU A 72 29.02 4.26 15.55
CA GLU A 72 30.46 4.01 15.52
C GLU A 72 31.26 5.26 15.18
N TYR A 73 30.80 6.04 14.17
CA TYR A 73 31.43 7.31 13.79
C TYR A 73 31.48 8.34 14.93
N TYR A 74 30.41 8.45 15.71
CA TYR A 74 30.34 9.35 16.87
C TYR A 74 30.85 8.74 18.19
N HIS A 75 31.45 7.55 18.16
CA HIS A 75 31.96 6.83 19.31
C HIS A 75 30.92 6.57 20.43
N VAL A 76 29.65 6.50 20.08
CA VAL A 76 28.54 6.18 21.02
C VAL A 76 28.05 4.72 20.89
N GLY A 77 28.80 3.89 20.19
CA GLY A 77 28.48 2.47 20.00
C GLY A 77 27.13 2.26 19.29
N GLY A 78 26.35 1.30 19.77
CA GLY A 78 25.04 0.95 19.18
C GLY A 78 23.87 1.85 19.57
N LEU A 79 24.08 2.97 20.28
CA LEU A 79 23.00 3.80 20.82
C LEU A 79 22.02 4.25 19.75
N PHE A 80 22.50 4.77 18.62
CA PHE A 80 21.64 5.24 17.55
C PHE A 80 20.83 4.09 16.89
N MET A 81 21.42 2.91 16.76
CA MET A 81 20.72 1.72 16.28
C MET A 81 19.57 1.32 17.23
N TYR A 82 19.79 1.34 18.55
CA TYR A 82 18.75 1.02 19.53
C TYR A 82 17.61 2.05 19.49
N ILE A 83 17.93 3.35 19.47
CA ILE A 83 16.92 4.42 19.37
C ILE A 83 16.11 4.25 18.09
N TYR A 84 16.76 4.03 16.95
CA TYR A 84 16.10 3.80 15.68
C TYR A 84 15.21 2.57 15.74
N SER A 85 15.68 1.46 16.32
CA SER A 85 14.91 0.21 16.44
C SER A 85 13.62 0.42 17.23
N TRP A 86 13.67 1.12 18.36
CA TRP A 86 12.48 1.43 19.14
C TRP A 86 11.49 2.34 18.38
N CYS A 87 11.99 3.40 17.77
CA CYS A 87 11.16 4.29 16.95
C CYS A 87 10.52 3.54 15.78
N ASN A 88 11.28 2.65 15.12
CA ASN A 88 10.78 1.85 14.02
C ASN A 88 9.69 0.86 14.48
N VAL A 89 9.89 0.15 15.59
CA VAL A 89 8.87 -0.77 16.15
C VAL A 89 7.57 -0.03 16.43
N ILE A 90 7.62 1.14 17.09
CA ILE A 90 6.42 1.94 17.37
C ILE A 90 5.75 2.40 16.07
N GLY A 91 6.53 2.87 15.10
CA GLY A 91 6.03 3.29 13.79
C GLY A 91 5.39 2.15 12.99
N GLN A 92 6.06 0.98 12.98
CA GLN A 92 5.54 -0.22 12.31
C GLN A 92 4.26 -0.74 12.98
N PHE A 93 4.17 -0.71 14.31
CA PHE A 93 2.95 -1.09 15.01
C PHE A 93 1.77 -0.18 14.63
N SER A 94 1.99 1.14 14.60
CA SER A 94 0.97 2.10 14.16
C SER A 94 0.54 1.85 12.71
N THR A 95 1.50 1.59 11.82
CA THR A 95 1.25 1.27 10.42
C THR A 95 0.48 -0.02 10.26
N LEU A 96 0.79 -1.06 11.06
CA LEU A 96 0.08 -2.33 11.07
C LEU A 96 -1.40 -2.15 11.40
N VAL A 97 -1.70 -1.40 12.46
CA VAL A 97 -3.10 -1.13 12.87
C VAL A 97 -3.87 -0.44 11.75
N ILE A 98 -3.30 0.60 11.15
CA ILE A 98 -3.94 1.33 10.05
C ILE A 98 -4.08 0.45 8.80
N SER A 99 -3.08 -0.35 8.48
CA SER A 99 -3.06 -1.23 7.30
C SER A 99 -4.08 -2.37 7.39
N ILE A 100 -4.48 -2.76 8.58
CA ILE A 100 -5.55 -3.75 8.79
C ILE A 100 -6.92 -3.06 8.77
N ASP A 101 -7.10 -1.96 9.52
CA ASP A 101 -8.41 -1.34 9.71
C ASP A 101 -8.90 -0.57 8.48
N ALA A 102 -8.02 0.21 7.81
CA ALA A 102 -8.43 1.06 6.71
C ALA A 102 -8.95 0.28 5.47
N PRO A 103 -8.27 -0.77 4.95
CA PRO A 103 -8.79 -1.56 3.84
C PRO A 103 -10.08 -2.31 4.20
N LEU A 104 -10.19 -2.82 5.44
CA LEU A 104 -11.39 -3.50 5.89
C LEU A 104 -12.59 -2.55 5.92
N ARG A 105 -12.43 -1.33 6.43
CA ARG A 105 -13.48 -0.30 6.42
C ARG A 105 -13.87 0.10 5.00
N MET A 106 -12.92 0.21 4.10
CA MET A 106 -13.20 0.53 2.69
C MET A 106 -13.93 -0.59 1.97
N LEU A 107 -13.52 -1.84 2.17
CA LEU A 107 -14.12 -3.01 1.54
C LEU A 107 -15.47 -3.35 2.15
N LEU A 108 -15.56 -3.46 3.48
CA LEU A 108 -16.76 -3.92 4.19
C LEU A 108 -17.78 -2.79 4.41
N GLY A 109 -17.36 -1.54 4.39
CA GLY A 109 -18.22 -0.36 4.57
C GLY A 109 -18.99 0.04 3.32
N SER A 110 -18.65 -0.46 2.13
CA SER A 110 -19.36 -0.15 0.89
C SER A 110 -20.72 -0.85 0.84
N LYS A 111 -21.73 -0.20 0.25
CA LYS A 111 -23.05 -0.84 0.06
C LYS A 111 -22.99 -2.08 -0.83
N GLU A 112 -22.07 -2.06 -1.78
CA GLU A 112 -21.83 -3.14 -2.71
C GLU A 112 -21.18 -4.35 -2.03
N ALA A 113 -20.34 -4.13 -1.01
CA ALA A 113 -19.71 -5.20 -0.22
C ALA A 113 -20.74 -6.13 0.42
N LYS A 114 -21.90 -5.60 0.85
CA LYS A 114 -22.99 -6.41 1.40
C LYS A 114 -23.49 -7.46 0.40
N ASN A 115 -23.31 -7.19 -0.88
CA ASN A 115 -23.71 -8.12 -1.95
C ASN A 115 -22.68 -9.20 -2.27
N PHE A 116 -21.40 -9.03 -1.89
CA PHE A 116 -20.30 -9.92 -2.28
C PHE A 116 -19.58 -10.61 -1.12
N ILE A 117 -19.86 -10.20 0.12
CA ILE A 117 -19.12 -10.65 1.31
C ILE A 117 -20.07 -11.40 2.26
N PRO A 118 -19.63 -12.53 2.83
CA PRO A 118 -20.41 -13.29 3.82
C PRO A 118 -20.85 -12.42 5.00
N LYS A 119 -22.10 -12.56 5.41
CA LYS A 119 -22.70 -11.78 6.54
C LYS A 119 -21.88 -11.86 7.84
N LYS A 120 -21.19 -12.99 8.06
CA LYS A 120 -20.31 -13.19 9.23
C LYS A 120 -19.14 -12.20 9.29
N LEU A 121 -18.57 -11.80 8.14
CA LEU A 121 -17.46 -10.82 8.05
C LEU A 121 -17.94 -9.38 8.22
N LEU A 122 -19.22 -9.11 7.97
CA LEU A 122 -19.83 -7.79 8.08
C LEU A 122 -20.21 -7.43 9.53
N LYS A 123 -20.04 -8.35 10.50
CA LYS A 123 -20.39 -8.12 11.89
C LYS A 123 -19.45 -7.06 12.49
N VAL A 124 -20.06 -5.99 13.00
CA VAL A 124 -19.38 -4.83 13.57
C VAL A 124 -19.50 -4.84 15.08
N ASN A 125 -18.43 -4.49 15.80
CA ASN A 125 -18.44 -4.34 17.27
C ASN A 125 -19.06 -2.99 17.69
N LYS A 126 -19.28 -2.81 19.00
CA LYS A 126 -19.77 -1.56 19.63
C LYS A 126 -18.96 -0.32 19.24
N HIS A 127 -17.68 -0.49 18.90
CA HIS A 127 -16.75 0.57 18.46
C HIS A 127 -16.67 0.76 16.95
N GLY A 128 -17.50 0.09 16.15
CA GLY A 128 -17.51 0.22 14.69
C GLY A 128 -16.39 -0.54 13.97
N ALA A 129 -15.76 -1.54 14.61
CA ALA A 129 -14.69 -2.35 14.01
C ALA A 129 -15.22 -3.70 13.50
N TYR A 130 -14.73 -4.17 12.36
CA TYR A 130 -15.07 -5.46 11.75
C TYR A 130 -14.20 -6.57 12.34
N ILE A 131 -14.57 -7.09 13.52
CA ILE A 131 -13.73 -8.04 14.29
C ILE A 131 -13.37 -9.28 13.47
N ASN A 132 -14.36 -9.90 12.82
CA ASN A 132 -14.11 -11.13 12.04
C ASN A 132 -13.20 -10.87 10.83
N GLY A 133 -13.30 -9.68 10.22
CA GLY A 133 -12.39 -9.27 9.17
C GLY A 133 -10.95 -9.08 9.68
N ILE A 134 -10.79 -8.46 10.85
CA ILE A 134 -9.50 -8.27 11.50
C ILE A 134 -8.87 -9.64 11.83
N TRP A 135 -9.63 -10.55 12.46
CA TRP A 135 -9.13 -11.89 12.75
C TRP A 135 -8.72 -12.66 11.51
N MET A 136 -9.49 -12.56 10.42
CA MET A 136 -9.12 -13.18 9.15
C MET A 136 -7.75 -12.67 8.64
N VAL A 137 -7.54 -11.35 8.65
CA VAL A 137 -6.25 -10.77 8.23
C VAL A 137 -5.12 -11.19 9.15
N VAL A 138 -5.33 -11.16 10.47
CA VAL A 138 -4.32 -11.56 11.46
C VAL A 138 -3.94 -13.04 11.32
N ILE A 139 -4.90 -13.94 11.13
CA ILE A 139 -4.64 -15.37 10.93
C ILE A 139 -3.87 -15.60 9.62
N LEU A 140 -4.28 -14.96 8.52
CA LEU A 140 -3.58 -15.10 7.24
C LEU A 140 -2.16 -14.55 7.30
N SER A 141 -1.98 -13.35 7.87
CA SER A 141 -0.65 -12.75 8.02
C SER A 141 0.24 -13.53 8.99
N GLY A 142 -0.33 -13.96 10.13
CA GLY A 142 0.39 -14.77 11.11
C GLY A 142 0.79 -16.14 10.56
N GLY A 143 -0.09 -16.78 9.78
CA GLY A 143 0.23 -18.02 9.07
C GLY A 143 1.35 -17.84 8.05
N LEU A 144 1.36 -16.74 7.32
CA LEU A 144 2.42 -16.43 6.36
C LEU A 144 3.77 -16.17 7.05
N ILE A 145 3.75 -15.46 8.19
CA ILE A 145 4.95 -15.22 9.01
C ILE A 145 5.45 -16.54 9.60
N ALA A 146 4.57 -17.39 10.11
CA ALA A 146 4.95 -18.70 10.64
C ALA A 146 5.54 -19.61 9.54
N ALA A 147 4.94 -19.64 8.36
CA ALA A 147 5.46 -20.36 7.22
C ALA A 147 6.85 -19.85 6.80
N GLN A 148 7.04 -18.53 6.81
CA GLN A 148 8.35 -17.92 6.53
C GLN A 148 9.42 -18.32 7.56
N ALA A 149 9.08 -18.38 8.85
CA ALA A 149 10.00 -18.76 9.91
C ALA A 149 10.46 -20.22 9.82
N LEU A 150 9.68 -21.07 9.15
CA LEU A 150 10.01 -22.49 8.92
C LEU A 150 10.89 -22.70 7.68
N LEU A 151 11.06 -21.70 6.83
CA LEU A 151 11.88 -21.81 5.62
C LEU A 151 13.37 -21.60 5.95
N PRO A 152 14.27 -22.33 5.26
CA PRO A 152 15.71 -22.28 5.54
C PRO A 152 16.34 -20.90 5.23
N ASP A 153 15.74 -20.11 4.36
CA ASP A 153 16.23 -18.77 3.98
C ASP A 153 15.13 -17.69 4.17
N ALA A 154 14.86 -17.38 5.42
CA ALA A 154 13.84 -16.39 5.80
C ALA A 154 14.15 -14.97 5.27
N GLN A 155 15.44 -14.60 5.14
CA GLN A 155 15.83 -13.26 4.64
C GLN A 155 15.55 -13.14 3.13
N ALA A 156 15.82 -14.15 2.34
CA ALA A 156 15.51 -14.14 0.91
C ALA A 156 14.01 -14.04 0.67
N VAL A 157 13.20 -14.77 1.44
CA VAL A 157 11.73 -14.69 1.37
C VAL A 157 11.23 -13.30 1.74
N MET A 158 11.79 -12.68 2.79
CA MET A 158 11.43 -11.32 3.20
C MET A 158 11.78 -10.30 2.11
N ALA A 159 12.98 -10.37 1.56
CA ALA A 159 13.41 -9.52 0.45
C ALA A 159 12.49 -9.67 -0.77
N GLN A 160 12.06 -10.89 -1.07
CA GLN A 160 11.12 -11.17 -2.16
C GLN A 160 9.74 -10.56 -1.88
N LEU A 161 9.21 -10.65 -0.68
CA LEU A 161 7.95 -10.01 -0.30
C LEU A 161 8.01 -8.49 -0.40
N VAL A 162 9.13 -7.88 0.01
CA VAL A 162 9.36 -6.43 -0.14
C VAL A 162 9.39 -6.03 -1.61
N LYS A 163 10.07 -6.79 -2.48
CA LYS A 163 10.09 -6.57 -3.93
C LYS A 163 8.69 -6.67 -4.53
N LEU A 164 7.93 -7.71 -4.19
CA LEU A 164 6.54 -7.89 -4.64
C LEU A 164 5.64 -6.73 -4.22
N ASN A 165 5.76 -6.27 -2.97
CA ASN A 165 5.01 -5.12 -2.49
C ASN A 165 5.39 -3.84 -3.26
N SER A 166 6.68 -3.62 -3.52
CA SER A 166 7.19 -2.47 -4.27
C SER A 166 6.71 -2.47 -5.73
N THR A 167 6.45 -3.64 -6.32
CA THR A 167 5.90 -3.78 -7.68
C THR A 167 4.38 -3.60 -7.69
N THR A 168 3.67 -4.15 -6.72
CA THR A 168 2.20 -4.11 -6.69
C THR A 168 1.64 -2.77 -6.21
N MET A 169 2.37 -2.03 -5.39
CA MET A 169 1.95 -0.70 -4.93
C MET A 169 1.75 0.32 -6.07
N PRO A 170 2.69 0.52 -7.00
CA PRO A 170 2.49 1.43 -8.13
C PRO A 170 1.32 1.03 -9.03
N MET A 171 1.05 -0.28 -9.20
CA MET A 171 -0.09 -0.74 -10.00
C MET A 171 -1.44 -0.22 -9.48
N ARG A 172 -1.59 -0.05 -8.16
CA ARG A 172 -2.80 0.57 -7.58
C ARG A 172 -2.96 2.02 -8.00
N TYR A 173 -1.86 2.76 -8.11
CA TYR A 173 -1.89 4.16 -8.55
C TYR A 173 -2.26 4.32 -10.03
N LEU A 174 -1.96 3.34 -10.89
CA LEU A 174 -2.43 3.35 -12.28
C LEU A 174 -3.94 3.46 -12.37
N TRP A 175 -4.68 2.72 -11.54
CA TRP A 175 -6.14 2.81 -11.48
C TRP A 175 -6.61 4.17 -10.98
N VAL A 176 -5.91 4.76 -10.02
CA VAL A 176 -6.22 6.10 -9.50
C VAL A 176 -6.02 7.16 -10.58
N PHE A 177 -4.91 7.09 -11.33
CA PHE A 177 -4.65 8.02 -12.43
C PHE A 177 -5.62 7.81 -13.59
N ALA A 178 -5.95 6.58 -13.95
CA ALA A 178 -6.97 6.28 -14.95
C ALA A 178 -8.35 6.87 -14.55
N ALA A 179 -8.75 6.68 -13.30
CA ALA A 179 -9.97 7.25 -12.76
C ALA A 179 -9.94 8.79 -12.77
N TYR A 180 -8.79 9.38 -12.41
CA TYR A 180 -8.62 10.84 -12.47
C TYR A 180 -8.75 11.39 -13.90
N ILE A 181 -8.11 10.74 -14.88
CA ILE A 181 -8.19 11.11 -16.30
C ILE A 181 -9.65 11.03 -16.78
N ALA A 182 -10.34 9.92 -16.45
CA ALA A 182 -11.75 9.74 -16.80
C ALA A 182 -12.66 10.81 -16.15
N LEU A 183 -12.41 11.14 -14.88
CA LEU A 183 -13.16 12.16 -14.16
C LEU A 183 -12.96 13.55 -14.77
N ARG A 184 -11.74 13.88 -15.17
CA ARG A 184 -11.43 15.16 -15.83
C ARG A 184 -12.05 15.26 -17.23
N LYS A 185 -12.09 14.16 -17.96
CA LYS A 185 -12.78 14.12 -19.28
C LYS A 185 -14.29 14.39 -19.16
N HIS A 186 -14.91 14.01 -18.03
CA HIS A 186 -16.36 14.15 -17.80
C HIS A 186 -16.67 15.22 -16.72
N GLN A 187 -15.83 16.22 -16.57
CA GLN A 187 -15.94 17.22 -15.51
C GLN A 187 -17.28 17.98 -15.48
N THR A 188 -17.94 18.14 -16.62
CA THR A 188 -19.26 18.80 -16.71
C THR A 188 -20.40 18.02 -16.01
N LYS A 189 -20.20 16.74 -15.70
CA LYS A 189 -21.20 15.89 -15.04
C LYS A 189 -21.04 15.80 -13.51
N PHE A 190 -19.94 16.33 -12.95
CA PHE A 190 -19.60 16.16 -11.55
C PHE A 190 -19.18 17.51 -10.93
N ASP A 191 -19.91 17.94 -9.89
CA ASP A 191 -19.50 19.07 -9.06
C ASP A 191 -18.31 18.67 -8.19
N THR A 192 -17.15 19.25 -8.46
CA THR A 192 -15.92 19.00 -7.68
C THR A 192 -15.70 20.13 -6.69
N SER A 193 -15.68 19.81 -5.41
CA SER A 193 -15.45 20.77 -4.31
C SER A 193 -14.04 21.36 -4.30
N TYR A 194 -13.08 20.70 -4.93
CA TYR A 194 -11.68 21.13 -5.01
C TYR A 194 -11.08 20.83 -6.38
N GLN A 195 -10.39 21.82 -6.93
CA GLN A 195 -9.63 21.71 -8.18
C GLN A 195 -8.23 22.26 -7.96
N MET A 196 -7.20 21.43 -8.15
CA MET A 196 -5.81 21.85 -8.03
C MET A 196 -5.44 22.91 -9.07
N THR A 197 -5.99 22.81 -10.28
CA THR A 197 -5.85 23.82 -11.33
C THR A 197 -7.18 24.01 -12.06
N LYS A 198 -7.49 25.26 -12.40
CA LYS A 198 -8.66 25.62 -13.20
C LYS A 198 -8.48 25.28 -14.69
N ASN A 199 -7.23 25.17 -15.15
CA ASN A 199 -6.93 24.82 -16.54
C ASN A 199 -7.12 23.31 -16.74
N GLN A 200 -8.19 22.95 -17.46
CA GLN A 200 -8.57 21.56 -17.71
C GLN A 200 -7.51 20.80 -18.54
N GLY A 201 -6.90 21.48 -19.52
CA GLY A 201 -5.86 20.88 -20.36
C GLY A 201 -4.63 20.49 -19.53
N LEU A 202 -4.16 21.40 -18.67
CA LEU A 202 -3.00 21.16 -17.82
C LEU A 202 -3.26 20.05 -16.79
N ALA A 203 -4.47 19.99 -16.22
CA ALA A 203 -4.84 18.90 -15.31
C ALA A 203 -4.89 17.54 -16.00
N TYR A 204 -5.38 17.50 -17.23
CA TYR A 204 -5.49 16.29 -18.04
C TYR A 204 -4.11 15.78 -18.47
N THR A 205 -3.24 16.68 -18.98
CA THR A 205 -1.86 16.30 -19.36
C THR A 205 -1.03 15.86 -18.18
N ALA A 206 -1.16 16.49 -17.01
CA ALA A 206 -0.50 16.05 -15.79
C ALA A 206 -0.95 14.64 -15.36
N GLY A 207 -2.25 14.34 -15.46
CA GLY A 207 -2.79 13.00 -15.18
C GLY A 207 -2.21 11.94 -16.11
N ILE A 208 -2.15 12.23 -17.42
CA ILE A 208 -1.57 11.33 -18.41
C ILE A 208 -0.07 11.13 -18.14
N TRP A 209 0.66 12.19 -17.84
CA TRP A 209 2.07 12.11 -17.52
C TRP A 209 2.34 11.21 -16.32
N CYS A 210 1.60 11.42 -15.21
CA CYS A 210 1.70 10.56 -14.03
C CYS A 210 1.36 9.10 -14.35
N PHE A 211 0.35 8.86 -15.20
CA PHE A 211 0.00 7.51 -15.62
C PHE A 211 1.13 6.84 -16.40
N ILE A 212 1.72 7.53 -17.40
CA ILE A 212 2.82 7.02 -18.22
C ILE A 212 4.05 6.72 -17.38
N VAL A 213 4.46 7.66 -16.51
CA VAL A 213 5.63 7.48 -15.63
C VAL A 213 5.41 6.30 -14.69
N THR A 214 4.23 6.20 -14.08
CA THR A 214 3.92 5.08 -13.18
C THR A 214 3.86 3.75 -13.93
N ALA A 215 3.31 3.72 -15.15
CA ALA A 215 3.30 2.52 -15.99
C ALA A 215 4.73 2.08 -16.36
N ALA A 216 5.59 3.02 -16.73
CA ALA A 216 7.01 2.74 -17.00
C ALA A 216 7.71 2.18 -15.74
N CYS A 217 7.48 2.78 -14.56
CA CYS A 217 8.02 2.27 -13.30
C CYS A 217 7.51 0.85 -12.98
N CYS A 218 6.22 0.55 -13.27
CA CYS A 218 5.69 -0.81 -13.09
C CYS A 218 6.37 -1.81 -14.01
N ILE A 219 6.56 -1.48 -15.29
CA ILE A 219 7.22 -2.35 -16.26
C ILE A 219 8.67 -2.62 -15.85
N LEU A 220 9.40 -1.57 -15.46
CA LEU A 220 10.77 -1.71 -14.96
C LEU A 220 10.85 -2.50 -13.66
N GLY A 221 9.89 -2.33 -12.76
CA GLY A 221 9.81 -3.04 -11.48
C GLY A 221 9.46 -4.53 -11.61
N ILE A 222 8.74 -4.92 -12.67
CA ILE A 222 8.45 -6.33 -12.97
C ILE A 222 9.70 -7.04 -13.46
N TYR A 223 10.56 -6.35 -14.21
CA TYR A 223 11.76 -6.95 -14.77
C TYR A 223 12.72 -7.41 -13.67
N SER A 224 13.13 -8.65 -13.75
CA SER A 224 14.17 -9.23 -12.89
C SER A 224 15.05 -10.16 -13.73
N PRO A 225 16.38 -10.14 -13.52
CA PRO A 225 17.28 -11.08 -14.18
C PRO A 225 17.09 -12.52 -13.73
N ASP A 226 16.51 -12.74 -12.54
CA ASP A 226 16.17 -14.08 -12.03
C ASP A 226 14.80 -14.51 -12.58
N PRO A 227 14.73 -15.65 -13.33
CA PRO A 227 13.50 -16.15 -13.95
C PRO A 227 12.38 -16.47 -12.94
N PHE A 228 12.73 -16.95 -11.74
CA PHE A 228 11.76 -17.27 -10.71
C PHE A 228 11.11 -16.01 -10.13
N THR A 229 11.92 -15.01 -9.83
CA THR A 229 11.45 -13.69 -9.38
C THR A 229 10.59 -13.00 -10.45
N LEU A 230 10.99 -13.08 -11.72
CA LEU A 230 10.22 -12.54 -12.83
C LEU A 230 8.82 -13.21 -12.93
N PHE A 231 8.78 -14.53 -12.82
CA PHE A 231 7.52 -15.30 -12.81
C PHE A 231 6.61 -14.86 -11.65
N LEU A 232 7.14 -14.74 -10.44
CA LEU A 232 6.38 -14.27 -9.27
C LEU A 232 5.86 -12.84 -9.43
N ASN A 233 6.67 -11.94 -9.99
CA ASN A 233 6.28 -10.55 -10.22
C ASN A 233 5.14 -10.43 -11.24
N ILE A 234 5.04 -11.34 -12.20
CA ILE A 234 3.97 -11.37 -13.20
C ILE A 234 2.72 -12.08 -12.65
N ILE A 235 2.89 -13.24 -12.02
CA ILE A 235 1.76 -14.07 -11.61
C ILE A 235 0.98 -13.46 -10.43
N THR A 236 1.66 -12.78 -9.52
CA THR A 236 1.03 -12.20 -8.32
C THR A 236 -0.07 -11.18 -8.66
N PRO A 237 0.16 -10.15 -9.52
CA PRO A 237 -0.89 -9.24 -9.94
C PRO A 237 -2.05 -9.93 -10.67
N ILE A 238 -1.74 -10.94 -11.49
CA ILE A 238 -2.76 -11.72 -12.22
C ILE A 238 -3.66 -12.47 -11.25
N ILE A 239 -3.08 -13.14 -10.25
CA ILE A 239 -3.85 -13.84 -9.20
C ILE A 239 -4.75 -12.86 -8.44
N LEU A 240 -4.24 -11.67 -8.07
CA LEU A 240 -5.02 -10.66 -7.36
C LEU A 240 -6.21 -10.15 -8.19
N ILE A 241 -6.01 -9.95 -9.49
CA ILE A 241 -7.08 -9.56 -10.42
C ILE A 241 -8.09 -10.70 -10.58
N ALA A 242 -7.61 -11.94 -10.75
CA ALA A 242 -8.46 -13.13 -10.88
C ALA A 242 -9.32 -13.36 -9.63
N LEU A 243 -8.74 -13.25 -8.44
CA LEU A 243 -9.47 -13.33 -7.17
C LEU A 243 -10.61 -12.31 -7.09
N ARG A 244 -10.37 -11.07 -7.54
CA ARG A 244 -11.42 -10.04 -7.59
C ARG A 244 -12.58 -10.42 -8.53
N LEU A 245 -12.30 -11.07 -9.63
CA LEU A 245 -13.32 -11.50 -10.62
C LEU A 245 -14.07 -12.75 -10.15
N ILE A 246 -13.43 -13.63 -9.39
CA ILE A 246 -14.00 -14.89 -8.90
C ILE A 246 -14.93 -14.65 -7.70
N LEU A 247 -14.64 -13.70 -6.82
CA LEU A 247 -15.43 -13.41 -5.62
C LEU A 247 -16.93 -13.17 -5.92
N PRO A 248 -17.32 -12.34 -6.90
CA PRO A 248 -18.74 -12.15 -7.26
C PRO A 248 -19.40 -13.43 -7.82
N ALA A 249 -18.63 -14.25 -8.55
CA ALA A 249 -19.13 -15.49 -9.13
C ALA A 249 -19.44 -16.54 -8.05
N ILE A 250 -18.59 -16.65 -7.03
CA ILE A 250 -18.80 -17.57 -5.90
C ILE A 250 -20.09 -17.22 -5.16
N LYS A 251 -20.33 -15.94 -4.90
CA LYS A 251 -21.53 -15.51 -4.18
C LYS A 251 -22.82 -15.73 -4.98
N LYS A 252 -22.79 -15.45 -6.26
CA LYS A 252 -23.97 -15.71 -7.13
C LYS A 252 -24.38 -17.20 -7.09
N LYS A 253 -23.40 -18.08 -6.91
CA LYS A 253 -23.63 -19.52 -6.73
C LYS A 253 -24.19 -19.86 -5.35
N GLU A 254 -23.77 -19.14 -4.30
CA GLU A 254 -24.24 -19.32 -2.92
C GLU A 254 -25.69 -18.83 -2.74
N ASP A 255 -26.02 -17.66 -3.31
CA ASP A 255 -27.38 -17.11 -3.31
C ASP A 255 -28.34 -17.95 -4.17
N GLY A 256 -27.90 -18.53 -5.29
CA GLY A 256 -28.68 -19.45 -6.12
C GLY A 256 -28.95 -20.79 -5.42
N ASN A 257 -28.04 -21.28 -4.60
CA ASN A 257 -28.22 -22.51 -3.83
C ASN A 257 -29.17 -22.33 -2.62
N ASN A 258 -29.17 -21.12 -2.02
CA ASN A 258 -30.07 -20.80 -0.90
C ASN A 258 -31.52 -20.57 -1.38
N SER A 259 -31.71 -20.07 -2.60
CA SER A 259 -33.05 -19.90 -3.19
C SER A 259 -33.71 -21.21 -3.67
N LEU A 260 -32.99 -22.32 -3.66
CA LEU A 260 -33.50 -23.67 -3.98
C LEU A 260 -33.83 -24.47 -2.69
N MET A 261 -33.53 -23.92 -1.50
CA MET A 261 -33.80 -24.55 -0.22
C MET A 261 -34.95 -23.87 0.58
N ASP A 262 -35.45 -22.72 0.09
CA ASP A 262 -36.69 -22.07 0.54
C ASP A 262 -37.84 -22.40 -0.42
#